data_69c652f9773eec0f6f94ffda8b63cafd
#
_entry.id   69c652f9773eec0f6f94ffda8b63cafd
#
_cell.length_a   1.000
_cell.length_b   1.000
_cell.length_c   1.000
_cell.angle_alpha   90.00
_cell.angle_beta   90.00
_cell.angle_gamma   90.00
#
_symmetry.space_group_name_H-M   'P 1'
#
loop_
_entity.id
_entity.type
_entity.pdbx_description
1 polymer ?
#
loop_
_entity_poly.entity_id
_entity_poly.type
_entity_poly.pdbx_seq_one_letter_code
_entity_poly.pdbx_strand_id
1 'polypeptide(L)'
;MKAKKTLCAIVAILVAILVGGCLYLDSLMPIITGYAAKNLASAVFVSGREQADVEGLDLNFSFIRYTRNRVDRKARTVTSRFLWRKATAVYRDGWGVTLLRGGRLADLQAEPYPLAPAVAVPERLTHGNPALTLRLEPIATKLVDEHAYNGTPFAFVVLHEGKLVAERYRAGMDEGTKLLSWSMAKSFTNALVGIMARDSLVDVFAPMDIPEWQGDGRRAITLSDMMQMQSGLAWNEDYGNRSDVNLMLHR
;
A
#
# COMPACT_ATOMS: atom_id res chain seq x y z
N MET A 1 42.58 36.18 18.78
CA MET A 1 41.45 36.53 17.94
C MET A 1 41.16 35.52 16.83
N LYS A 2 42.15 35.08 16.04
CA LYS A 2 41.94 34.10 14.91
C LYS A 2 41.35 32.77 15.38
N ALA A 3 41.86 32.13 16.45
CA ALA A 3 41.38 30.86 16.96
C ALA A 3 39.90 30.91 17.41
N LYS A 4 39.44 31.99 18.04
CA LYS A 4 38.02 32.14 18.42
C LYS A 4 37.10 32.25 17.18
N LYS A 5 37.54 32.97 16.12
CA LYS A 5 36.77 33.07 14.86
C LYS A 5 36.68 31.72 14.17
N THR A 6 37.79 30.96 14.15
CA THR A 6 37.78 29.60 13.58
C THR A 6 36.86 28.67 14.35
N LEU A 7 36.90 28.71 15.69
CA LEU A 7 35.99 27.89 16.51
C LEU A 7 34.52 28.24 16.27
N CYS A 8 34.19 29.55 16.24
CA CYS A 8 32.82 29.99 15.92
C CYS A 8 32.37 29.51 14.54
N ALA A 9 33.25 29.56 13.51
CA ALA A 9 32.92 29.06 12.20
C ALA A 9 32.67 27.55 12.19
N ILE A 10 33.48 26.75 12.87
CA ILE A 10 33.29 25.31 13.03
C ILE A 10 31.95 25.00 13.70
N VAL A 11 31.66 25.68 14.81
CA VAL A 11 30.39 25.50 15.54
C VAL A 11 29.20 25.86 14.63
N ALA A 12 29.28 26.97 13.91
CA ALA A 12 28.21 27.37 12.99
C ALA A 12 27.98 26.33 11.87
N ILE A 13 29.06 25.76 11.30
CA ILE A 13 28.95 24.69 10.30
C ILE A 13 28.31 23.43 10.90
N LEU A 14 28.74 23.02 12.10
CA LEU A 14 28.14 21.84 12.77
C LEU A 14 26.66 22.06 13.08
N VAL A 15 26.28 23.24 13.53
CA VAL A 15 24.87 23.60 13.76
C VAL A 15 24.09 23.57 12.44
N ALA A 16 24.63 24.12 11.34
CA ALA A 16 23.97 24.08 10.05
C ALA A 16 23.77 22.64 9.54
N ILE A 17 24.78 21.78 9.70
CA ILE A 17 24.66 20.34 9.35
C ILE A 17 23.60 19.66 10.20
N LEU A 18 23.57 19.91 11.50
CA LEU A 18 22.59 19.34 12.42
C LEU A 18 21.17 19.79 12.05
N VAL A 19 20.98 21.09 11.82
CA VAL A 19 19.67 21.64 11.39
C VAL A 19 19.24 21.07 10.05
N GLY A 20 20.15 21.02 9.08
CA GLY A 20 19.87 20.40 7.76
C GLY A 20 19.48 18.93 7.89
N GLY A 21 20.22 18.18 8.71
CA GLY A 21 19.90 16.77 9.01
C GLY A 21 18.54 16.60 9.69
N CYS A 22 18.21 17.45 10.67
CA CYS A 22 16.90 17.44 11.31
C CYS A 22 15.75 17.75 10.35
N LEU A 23 15.93 18.75 9.47
CA LEU A 23 14.93 19.12 8.47
C LEU A 23 14.74 17.98 7.45
N TYR A 24 15.82 17.36 7.03
CA TYR A 24 15.76 16.20 6.15
C TYR A 24 15.00 15.03 6.80
N LEU A 25 15.37 14.65 8.03
CA LEU A 25 14.65 13.62 8.79
C LEU A 25 13.19 13.98 8.98
N ASP A 26 12.87 15.23 9.33
CA ASP A 26 11.48 15.68 9.47
C ASP A 26 10.68 15.47 8.19
N SER A 27 11.29 15.63 7.03
CA SER A 27 10.65 15.42 5.73
C SER A 27 10.33 13.94 5.43
N LEU A 28 11.07 13.00 6.02
CA LEU A 28 10.86 11.55 5.86
C LEU A 28 9.87 10.97 6.87
N MET A 29 9.73 11.57 8.04
CA MET A 29 8.89 11.01 9.12
C MET A 29 7.41 10.84 8.75
N PRO A 30 6.77 11.71 7.96
CA PRO A 30 5.39 11.47 7.49
C PRO A 30 5.25 10.19 6.67
N ILE A 31 6.28 9.81 5.90
CA ILE A 31 6.30 8.56 5.12
C ILE A 31 6.35 7.37 6.10
N ILE A 32 7.28 7.40 7.05
CA ILE A 32 7.46 6.35 8.06
C ILE A 32 6.17 6.15 8.88
N THR A 33 5.66 7.23 9.46
CA THR A 33 4.46 7.18 10.30
C THR A 33 3.19 6.90 9.51
N GLY A 34 3.08 7.44 8.29
CA GLY A 34 1.95 7.21 7.39
C GLY A 34 1.88 5.76 6.92
N TYR A 35 3.02 5.19 6.51
CA TYR A 35 3.09 3.77 6.15
C TYR A 35 2.65 2.88 7.32
N ALA A 36 3.27 3.05 8.49
CA ALA A 36 2.96 2.23 9.65
C ALA A 36 1.49 2.35 10.06
N ALA A 37 0.93 3.57 10.12
CA ALA A 37 -0.46 3.78 10.49
C ALA A 37 -1.43 3.13 9.49
N LYS A 38 -1.22 3.34 8.18
CA LYS A 38 -2.11 2.82 7.14
C LYS A 38 -2.04 1.30 7.01
N ASN A 39 -0.83 0.74 7.02
CA ASN A 39 -0.63 -0.70 6.91
C ASN A 39 -1.24 -1.42 8.12
N LEU A 40 -0.91 -0.99 9.35
CA LEU A 40 -1.47 -1.60 10.56
C LEU A 40 -2.99 -1.47 10.62
N ALA A 41 -3.56 -0.31 10.27
CA ALA A 41 -5.01 -0.14 10.25
C ALA A 41 -5.69 -1.06 9.22
N SER A 42 -5.11 -1.21 8.03
CA SER A 42 -5.63 -2.13 7.01
C SER A 42 -5.57 -3.59 7.49
N ALA A 43 -4.44 -4.00 8.05
CA ALA A 43 -4.27 -5.36 8.54
C ALA A 43 -5.23 -5.68 9.70
N VAL A 44 -5.40 -4.76 10.66
CA VAL A 44 -6.27 -4.99 11.83
C VAL A 44 -7.75 -4.89 11.47
N PHE A 45 -8.18 -3.85 10.73
CA PHE A 45 -9.61 -3.58 10.52
C PHE A 45 -10.18 -4.21 9.26
N VAL A 46 -9.36 -4.49 8.25
CA VAL A 46 -9.83 -5.12 7.00
C VAL A 46 -9.50 -6.61 6.98
N SER A 47 -8.28 -6.99 7.37
CA SER A 47 -7.83 -8.38 7.36
C SER A 47 -8.10 -9.15 8.67
N GLY A 48 -8.47 -8.45 9.76
CA GLY A 48 -8.72 -9.07 11.06
C GLY A 48 -7.47 -9.57 11.78
N ARG A 49 -6.27 -9.13 11.37
CA ARG A 49 -5.00 -9.59 11.94
C ARG A 49 -4.71 -8.93 13.30
N GLU A 50 -3.98 -9.61 14.13
CA GLU A 50 -3.55 -9.07 15.43
C GLU A 50 -2.39 -8.07 15.26
N GLN A 51 -2.39 -7.00 16.08
CA GLN A 51 -1.39 -5.95 16.03
C GLN A 51 0.04 -6.49 16.14
N ALA A 52 0.29 -7.41 17.08
CA ALA A 52 1.62 -7.95 17.31
C ALA A 52 2.14 -8.75 16.11
N ASP A 53 1.27 -9.47 15.40
CA ASP A 53 1.62 -10.19 14.18
C ASP A 53 2.04 -9.22 13.06
N VAL A 54 1.28 -8.13 12.88
CA VAL A 54 1.59 -7.12 11.87
C VAL A 54 2.89 -6.37 12.20
N GLU A 55 3.09 -5.99 13.45
CA GLU A 55 4.33 -5.32 13.88
C GLU A 55 5.55 -6.22 13.73
N GLY A 56 5.41 -7.53 13.99
CA GLY A 56 6.49 -8.50 13.85
C GLY A 56 6.85 -8.87 12.41
N LEU A 57 5.89 -8.86 11.49
CA LEU A 57 6.09 -9.32 10.12
C LEU A 57 6.13 -8.17 9.10
N ASP A 58 5.13 -7.28 9.12
CA ASP A 58 4.94 -6.30 8.07
C ASP A 58 5.64 -4.97 8.37
N LEU A 59 5.81 -4.64 9.65
CA LEU A 59 6.43 -3.38 10.08
C LEU A 59 7.85 -3.55 10.62
N ASN A 60 8.41 -4.76 10.62
CA ASN A 60 9.72 -5.06 11.19
C ASN A 60 10.86 -4.81 10.19
N PHE A 61 10.89 -3.66 9.55
CA PHE A 61 11.97 -3.30 8.63
C PHE A 61 12.30 -1.80 8.70
N SER A 62 13.53 -1.43 8.27
CA SER A 62 14.02 -0.05 8.19
C SER A 62 13.70 0.77 9.46
N PHE A 63 13.40 2.04 9.31
CA PHE A 63 12.96 2.92 10.42
C PHE A 63 11.53 2.64 10.88
N ILE A 64 10.73 1.95 10.10
CA ILE A 64 9.34 1.61 10.40
C ILE A 64 9.25 0.75 11.66
N ARG A 65 10.21 -0.17 11.88
CA ARG A 65 10.30 -1.01 13.09
C ARG A 65 10.36 -0.23 14.41
N TYR A 66 10.75 1.02 14.36
CA TYR A 66 10.87 1.88 15.55
C TYR A 66 9.64 2.76 15.78
N THR A 67 8.59 2.59 14.99
CA THR A 67 7.33 3.30 15.21
C THR A 67 6.64 2.76 16.47
N ARG A 68 5.96 3.67 17.18
CA ARG A 68 5.09 3.31 18.31
C ARG A 68 3.66 3.44 17.86
N ASN A 69 2.96 2.31 17.80
CA ASN A 69 1.63 2.22 17.22
C ASN A 69 0.58 2.03 18.30
N ARG A 70 -0.54 2.72 18.16
CA ARG A 70 -1.71 2.59 19.02
C ARG A 70 -2.94 2.33 18.15
N VAL A 71 -3.58 1.17 18.37
CA VAL A 71 -4.86 0.81 17.76
C VAL A 71 -5.97 1.24 18.72
N ASP A 72 -6.93 2.00 18.23
CA ASP A 72 -8.17 2.33 18.91
C ASP A 72 -9.32 1.63 18.17
N ARG A 73 -9.75 0.49 18.71
CA ARG A 73 -10.80 -0.33 18.10
C ARG A 73 -12.18 0.35 18.15
N LYS A 74 -12.44 1.21 19.15
CA LYS A 74 -13.71 1.96 19.26
C LYS A 74 -13.79 3.08 18.23
N ALA A 75 -12.74 3.86 18.11
CA ALA A 75 -12.65 4.94 17.11
C ALA A 75 -12.30 4.41 15.70
N ARG A 76 -11.95 3.13 15.57
CA ARG A 76 -11.46 2.49 14.34
C ARG A 76 -10.28 3.25 13.72
N THR A 77 -9.31 3.62 14.56
CA THR A 77 -8.13 4.37 14.14
C THR A 77 -6.86 3.69 14.56
N VAL A 78 -5.80 3.95 13.82
CA VAL A 78 -4.42 3.63 14.21
C VAL A 78 -3.60 4.91 14.17
N THR A 79 -2.91 5.19 15.27
CA THR A 79 -1.94 6.28 15.34
C THR A 79 -0.54 5.72 15.49
N SER A 80 0.32 6.03 14.54
CA SER A 80 1.75 5.67 14.57
C SER A 80 2.59 6.90 14.84
N ARG A 81 3.62 6.77 15.70
CA ARG A 81 4.55 7.83 16.09
C ARG A 81 5.98 7.40 15.82
N PHE A 82 6.76 8.32 15.30
CA PHE A 82 8.20 8.17 15.18
C PHE A 82 8.86 9.51 15.51
N LEU A 83 9.76 9.50 16.49
CA LEU A 83 10.35 10.71 17.07
C LEU A 83 9.26 11.74 17.44
N TRP A 84 9.25 12.90 16.82
CA TRP A 84 8.30 14.01 17.10
C TRP A 84 7.10 14.06 16.14
N ARG A 85 7.03 13.19 15.12
CA ARG A 85 5.91 13.13 14.16
C ARG A 85 4.97 11.99 14.46
N LYS A 86 3.75 12.17 14.04
CA LYS A 86 2.69 11.14 14.08
C LYS A 86 1.84 11.20 12.81
N ALA A 87 1.28 10.06 12.45
CA ALA A 87 0.20 9.94 11.47
C ALA A 87 -0.95 9.11 12.06
N THR A 88 -2.17 9.40 11.65
CA THR A 88 -3.36 8.65 12.03
C THR A 88 -4.05 8.13 10.78
N ALA A 89 -4.37 6.85 10.76
CA ALA A 89 -5.20 6.21 9.76
C ALA A 89 -6.57 5.90 10.38
N VAL A 90 -7.63 6.04 9.61
CA VAL A 90 -9.00 5.77 10.02
C VAL A 90 -9.62 4.74 9.07
N TYR A 91 -10.26 3.73 9.65
CA TYR A 91 -11.06 2.76 8.90
C TYR A 91 -12.51 3.22 8.83
N ARG A 92 -13.10 3.12 7.65
CA ARG A 92 -14.52 3.40 7.38
C ARG A 92 -15.12 2.24 6.58
N ASP A 93 -16.30 1.81 6.97
CA ASP A 93 -17.01 0.75 6.26
C ASP A 93 -17.21 1.14 4.77
N GLY A 94 -16.90 0.22 3.87
CA GLY A 94 -16.95 0.44 2.43
C GLY A 94 -15.78 1.24 1.84
N TRP A 95 -15.22 2.21 2.56
CA TRP A 95 -14.10 3.03 2.10
C TRP A 95 -12.72 2.41 2.38
N GLY A 96 -12.66 1.45 3.32
CA GLY A 96 -11.38 0.90 3.80
C GLY A 96 -10.63 1.89 4.69
N VAL A 97 -9.29 1.96 4.53
CA VAL A 97 -8.43 2.77 5.40
C VAL A 97 -7.89 4.00 4.68
N THR A 98 -8.07 5.15 5.31
CA THR A 98 -7.62 6.47 4.84
C THR A 98 -6.66 7.10 5.85
N LEU A 99 -5.56 7.70 5.39
CA LEU A 99 -4.72 8.56 6.23
C LEU A 99 -5.40 9.90 6.47
N LEU A 100 -5.44 10.32 7.73
CA LEU A 100 -5.95 11.63 8.11
C LEU A 100 -4.91 12.71 7.76
N ARG A 101 -5.16 13.45 6.68
CA ARG A 101 -4.28 14.50 6.17
C ARG A 101 -4.92 15.87 6.31
N GLY A 102 -4.62 16.56 7.40
CA GLY A 102 -5.06 17.94 7.63
C GLY A 102 -6.56 18.17 7.90
N GLY A 103 -7.41 17.15 7.73
CA GLY A 103 -8.82 17.18 8.08
C GLY A 103 -9.10 16.70 9.51
N ARG A 104 -10.33 16.87 9.97
CA ARG A 104 -10.77 16.33 11.26
C ARG A 104 -11.28 14.91 11.07
N LEU A 105 -11.03 14.06 12.06
CA LEU A 105 -11.54 12.68 12.08
C LEU A 105 -13.06 12.63 11.90
N ALA A 106 -13.79 13.53 12.55
CA ALA A 106 -15.24 13.59 12.49
C ALA A 106 -15.76 13.87 11.07
N ASP A 107 -15.05 14.67 10.29
CA ASP A 107 -15.46 14.99 8.91
C ASP A 107 -15.37 13.75 8.01
N LEU A 108 -14.29 12.96 8.14
CA LEU A 108 -14.15 11.70 7.42
C LEU A 108 -15.18 10.66 7.87
N GLN A 109 -15.49 10.60 9.16
CA GLN A 109 -16.46 9.61 9.70
C GLN A 109 -17.90 9.97 9.33
N ALA A 110 -18.20 11.24 9.09
CA ALA A 110 -19.53 11.71 8.69
C ALA A 110 -19.84 11.45 7.20
N GLU A 111 -18.84 11.19 6.37
CA GLU A 111 -19.02 10.96 4.93
C GLU A 111 -19.62 9.58 4.67
N PRO A 112 -20.85 9.49 4.14
CA PRO A 112 -21.48 8.19 3.90
C PRO A 112 -20.82 7.47 2.72
N TYR A 113 -20.71 6.15 2.83
CA TYR A 113 -20.34 5.33 1.69
C TYR A 113 -21.60 5.04 0.85
N PRO A 114 -21.60 5.33 -0.45
CA PRO A 114 -22.70 4.92 -1.32
C PRO A 114 -22.71 3.39 -1.36
N LEU A 115 -23.69 2.75 -0.73
CA LEU A 115 -23.83 1.31 -0.75
C LEU A 115 -24.05 0.83 -2.18
N ALA A 116 -23.08 0.13 -2.75
CA ALA A 116 -23.30 -0.63 -3.96
C ALA A 116 -24.26 -1.81 -3.65
N PRO A 117 -25.12 -2.20 -4.60
CA PRO A 117 -25.91 -3.41 -4.45
C PRO A 117 -24.99 -4.59 -4.08
N ALA A 118 -25.45 -5.47 -3.20
CA ALA A 118 -24.73 -6.68 -2.87
C ALA A 118 -24.50 -7.49 -4.15
N VAL A 119 -23.24 -7.66 -4.54
CA VAL A 119 -22.87 -8.54 -5.64
C VAL A 119 -22.95 -9.97 -5.09
N ALA A 120 -23.58 -10.86 -5.84
CA ALA A 120 -23.58 -12.29 -5.50
C ALA A 120 -22.13 -12.77 -5.32
N VAL A 121 -21.86 -13.45 -4.20
CA VAL A 121 -20.55 -14.09 -4.01
C VAL A 121 -20.37 -15.10 -5.13
N PRO A 122 -19.24 -15.07 -5.87
CA PRO A 122 -18.99 -16.04 -6.92
C PRO A 122 -19.07 -17.45 -6.36
N GLU A 123 -19.59 -18.37 -7.16
CA GLU A 123 -19.56 -19.78 -6.83
C GLU A 123 -18.11 -20.23 -6.58
N ARG A 124 -17.91 -21.05 -5.55
CA ARG A 124 -16.57 -21.54 -5.22
C ARG A 124 -16.00 -22.32 -6.43
N LEU A 125 -14.73 -22.07 -6.75
CA LEU A 125 -14.05 -22.77 -7.83
C LEU A 125 -14.10 -24.29 -7.64
N THR A 126 -14.40 -25.01 -8.69
CA THR A 126 -14.38 -26.48 -8.68
C THR A 126 -12.94 -26.98 -8.64
N HIS A 127 -12.72 -28.08 -7.92
CA HIS A 127 -11.42 -28.75 -7.88
C HIS A 127 -11.09 -29.39 -9.23
N GLY A 128 -9.81 -29.28 -9.61
CA GLY A 128 -9.27 -29.81 -10.84
C GLY A 128 -8.50 -31.12 -10.65
N ASN A 129 -7.49 -31.34 -11.47
CA ASN A 129 -6.68 -32.55 -11.58
C ASN A 129 -6.09 -33.04 -10.23
N PRO A 130 -6.55 -34.18 -9.67
CA PRO A 130 -6.05 -34.68 -8.38
C PRO A 130 -4.57 -35.05 -8.37
N ALA A 131 -4.04 -35.53 -9.51
CA ALA A 131 -2.62 -35.87 -9.64
C ALA A 131 -1.73 -34.62 -9.53
N LEU A 132 -2.20 -33.48 -10.07
CA LEU A 132 -1.50 -32.21 -9.93
C LEU A 132 -1.61 -31.69 -8.50
N THR A 133 -2.78 -31.83 -7.86
CA THR A 133 -2.96 -31.47 -6.45
C THR A 133 -1.97 -32.20 -5.55
N LEU A 134 -1.83 -33.52 -5.71
CA LEU A 134 -0.87 -34.32 -4.94
C LEU A 134 0.59 -33.90 -5.14
N ARG A 135 0.94 -33.42 -6.34
CA ARG A 135 2.30 -32.94 -6.63
C ARG A 135 2.56 -31.55 -6.02
N LEU A 136 1.53 -30.71 -5.90
CA LEU A 136 1.64 -29.35 -5.36
C LEU A 136 1.59 -29.30 -3.83
N GLU A 137 0.95 -30.28 -3.20
CA GLU A 137 0.78 -30.30 -1.74
C GLU A 137 2.12 -30.19 -0.95
N PRO A 138 3.19 -30.92 -1.27
CA PRO A 138 4.48 -30.76 -0.60
C PRO A 138 5.09 -29.36 -0.82
N ILE A 139 4.85 -28.74 -1.98
CA ILE A 139 5.33 -27.39 -2.29
C ILE A 139 4.58 -26.36 -1.44
N ALA A 140 3.25 -26.49 -1.38
CA ALA A 140 2.40 -25.63 -0.58
C ALA A 140 2.77 -25.69 0.92
N THR A 141 3.01 -26.90 1.45
CA THR A 141 3.46 -27.12 2.84
C THR A 141 4.79 -26.42 3.11
N LYS A 142 5.80 -26.69 2.27
CA LYS A 142 7.11 -26.05 2.41
C LYS A 142 7.03 -24.54 2.35
N LEU A 143 6.20 -24.01 1.47
CA LEU A 143 6.08 -22.57 1.26
C LEU A 143 5.36 -21.88 2.44
N VAL A 144 4.18 -22.38 2.82
CA VAL A 144 3.28 -21.69 3.74
C VAL A 144 3.55 -22.07 5.19
N ASP A 145 3.78 -23.36 5.49
CA ASP A 145 3.90 -23.84 6.87
C ASP A 145 5.35 -23.86 7.35
N GLU A 146 6.29 -24.30 6.50
CA GLU A 146 7.69 -24.46 6.88
C GLU A 146 8.55 -23.22 6.59
N HIS A 147 8.01 -22.22 5.86
CA HIS A 147 8.71 -20.99 5.48
C HIS A 147 10.05 -21.25 4.79
N ALA A 148 10.15 -22.34 4.01
CA ALA A 148 11.40 -22.87 3.48
C ALA A 148 12.14 -21.93 2.49
N TYR A 149 11.46 -20.89 1.97
CA TYR A 149 11.99 -19.99 0.94
C TYR A 149 12.21 -18.56 1.43
N ASN A 150 12.58 -18.39 2.70
CA ASN A 150 12.86 -17.08 3.29
C ASN A 150 11.72 -16.05 3.17
N GLY A 151 10.49 -16.49 3.37
CA GLY A 151 9.31 -15.61 3.34
C GLY A 151 8.26 -16.08 4.32
N THR A 152 7.24 -15.28 4.49
CA THR A 152 6.06 -15.63 5.29
C THR A 152 4.81 -15.45 4.43
N PRO A 153 4.55 -16.33 3.46
CA PRO A 153 3.36 -16.28 2.62
C PRO A 153 2.10 -16.42 3.48
N PHE A 154 1.07 -15.68 3.15
CA PHE A 154 -0.22 -15.75 3.80
C PHE A 154 -1.16 -16.75 3.13
N ALA A 155 -1.02 -16.90 1.83
CA ALA A 155 -1.80 -17.84 1.03
C ALA A 155 -0.99 -18.35 -0.16
N PHE A 156 -1.29 -19.56 -0.58
CA PHE A 156 -0.82 -20.16 -1.81
C PHE A 156 -1.99 -20.80 -2.54
N VAL A 157 -2.30 -20.30 -3.74
CA VAL A 157 -3.44 -20.77 -4.55
C VAL A 157 -2.97 -20.98 -5.98
N VAL A 158 -3.29 -22.13 -6.54
CA VAL A 158 -2.96 -22.44 -7.94
C VAL A 158 -4.22 -22.84 -8.69
N LEU A 159 -4.46 -22.16 -9.80
CA LEU A 159 -5.49 -22.51 -10.78
C LEU A 159 -4.83 -23.14 -12.02
N HIS A 160 -5.40 -24.22 -12.51
CA HIS A 160 -5.03 -24.88 -13.76
C HIS A 160 -6.29 -25.11 -14.57
N GLU A 161 -6.32 -24.58 -15.80
CA GLU A 161 -7.49 -24.63 -16.68
C GLU A 161 -8.78 -24.12 -16.01
N GLY A 162 -8.67 -23.03 -15.24
CA GLY A 162 -9.78 -22.42 -14.52
C GLY A 162 -10.25 -23.20 -13.28
N LYS A 163 -9.61 -24.30 -12.92
CA LYS A 163 -9.94 -25.14 -11.76
C LYS A 163 -8.89 -25.04 -10.67
N LEU A 164 -9.33 -25.11 -9.42
CA LEU A 164 -8.46 -25.08 -8.25
C LEU A 164 -7.70 -26.40 -8.12
N VAL A 165 -6.38 -26.35 -8.09
CA VAL A 165 -5.52 -27.54 -7.96
C VAL A 165 -4.62 -27.49 -6.72
N ALA A 166 -4.44 -26.32 -6.11
CA ALA A 166 -3.81 -26.19 -4.79
C ALA A 166 -4.35 -24.96 -4.08
N GLU A 167 -4.56 -25.10 -2.79
CA GLU A 167 -5.04 -24.05 -1.92
C GLU A 167 -4.50 -24.29 -0.51
N ARG A 168 -3.75 -23.34 0.03
CA ARG A 168 -3.21 -23.40 1.38
C ARG A 168 -3.08 -22.01 1.98
N TYR A 169 -3.48 -21.89 3.24
CA TYR A 169 -3.47 -20.65 3.98
C TYR A 169 -2.62 -20.79 5.24
N ARG A 170 -1.99 -19.71 5.64
CA ARG A 170 -1.30 -19.61 6.91
C ARG A 170 -2.29 -19.80 8.06
N ALA A 171 -1.82 -20.35 9.19
CA ALA A 171 -2.63 -20.53 10.40
C ALA A 171 -3.38 -19.24 10.78
N GLY A 172 -4.68 -19.35 10.98
CA GLY A 172 -5.57 -18.22 11.28
C GLY A 172 -6.07 -17.45 10.05
N MET A 173 -5.82 -17.94 8.85
CA MET A 173 -6.31 -17.39 7.58
C MET A 173 -7.08 -18.43 6.78
N ASP A 174 -7.92 -17.97 5.87
CA ASP A 174 -8.76 -18.77 4.99
C ASP A 174 -9.02 -18.07 3.65
N GLU A 175 -9.85 -18.64 2.81
CA GLU A 175 -10.24 -18.10 1.52
C GLU A 175 -11.00 -16.77 1.61
N GLY A 176 -11.60 -16.46 2.75
CA GLY A 176 -12.31 -15.20 3.00
C GLY A 176 -11.41 -14.09 3.54
N THR A 177 -10.17 -14.42 3.91
CA THR A 177 -9.24 -13.45 4.49
C THR A 177 -8.83 -12.40 3.46
N LYS A 178 -9.10 -11.13 3.75
CA LYS A 178 -8.72 -10.02 2.88
C LYS A 178 -7.26 -9.67 3.09
N LEU A 179 -6.48 -9.73 2.02
CA LEU A 179 -5.05 -9.43 2.03
C LEU A 179 -4.76 -8.15 1.23
N LEU A 180 -3.67 -7.47 1.59
CA LEU A 180 -3.17 -6.32 0.84
C LEU A 180 -2.67 -6.79 -0.53
N SER A 181 -3.25 -6.24 -1.59
CA SER A 181 -2.91 -6.61 -2.97
C SER A 181 -1.68 -5.89 -3.51
N TRP A 182 -1.32 -4.74 -2.93
CA TRP A 182 -0.28 -3.86 -3.47
C TRP A 182 -0.46 -3.67 -4.99
N SER A 183 0.60 -3.83 -5.76
CA SER A 183 0.55 -3.63 -7.22
C SER A 183 -0.28 -4.65 -8.00
N MET A 184 -0.76 -5.74 -7.39
CA MET A 184 -1.77 -6.58 -8.03
C MET A 184 -3.05 -5.80 -8.37
N ALA A 185 -3.33 -4.71 -7.64
CA ALA A 185 -4.42 -3.78 -7.96
C ALA A 185 -4.33 -3.21 -9.39
N LYS A 186 -3.13 -3.08 -9.96
CA LYS A 186 -2.95 -2.64 -11.35
C LYS A 186 -3.55 -3.63 -12.35
N SER A 187 -3.49 -4.94 -12.07
CA SER A 187 -4.14 -5.97 -12.91
C SER A 187 -5.65 -5.83 -12.89
N PHE A 188 -6.25 -5.51 -11.74
CA PHE A 188 -7.69 -5.22 -11.66
C PHE A 188 -8.05 -3.95 -12.42
N THR A 189 -7.24 -2.89 -12.31
CA THR A 189 -7.44 -1.66 -13.08
C THR A 189 -7.39 -1.94 -14.58
N ASN A 190 -6.42 -2.74 -15.04
CA ASN A 190 -6.32 -3.13 -16.44
C ASN A 190 -7.57 -3.91 -16.90
N ALA A 191 -8.06 -4.86 -16.11
CA ALA A 191 -9.26 -5.62 -16.41
C ALA A 191 -10.50 -4.72 -16.50
N LEU A 192 -10.66 -3.78 -15.59
CA LEU A 192 -11.77 -2.82 -15.60
C LEU A 192 -11.73 -1.92 -16.84
N VAL A 193 -10.55 -1.39 -17.20
CA VAL A 193 -10.39 -0.61 -18.44
C VAL A 193 -10.71 -1.47 -19.66
N GLY A 194 -10.29 -2.74 -19.66
CA GLY A 194 -10.64 -3.69 -20.73
C GLY A 194 -12.14 -3.91 -20.88
N ILE A 195 -12.88 -4.01 -19.76
CA ILE A 195 -14.35 -4.09 -19.76
C ILE A 195 -14.95 -2.80 -20.33
N MET A 196 -14.49 -1.64 -19.89
CA MET A 196 -14.98 -0.35 -20.37
C MET A 196 -14.73 -0.18 -21.87
N ALA A 197 -13.55 -0.60 -22.36
CA ALA A 197 -13.23 -0.57 -23.80
C ALA A 197 -14.12 -1.53 -24.60
N ARG A 198 -14.35 -2.75 -24.11
CA ARG A 198 -15.28 -3.72 -24.72
C ARG A 198 -16.68 -3.12 -24.84
N ASP A 199 -17.15 -2.44 -23.81
CA ASP A 199 -18.48 -1.87 -23.73
C ASP A 199 -18.58 -0.49 -24.42
N SER A 200 -17.51 -0.07 -25.13
CA SER A 200 -17.38 1.21 -25.87
C SER A 200 -17.56 2.45 -24.97
N LEU A 201 -17.26 2.34 -23.68
CA LEU A 201 -17.30 3.43 -22.71
C LEU A 201 -16.03 4.27 -22.71
N VAL A 202 -14.93 3.72 -23.23
CA VAL A 202 -13.64 4.40 -23.36
C VAL A 202 -12.92 3.93 -24.63
N ASP A 203 -12.31 4.88 -25.34
CA ASP A 203 -11.32 4.58 -26.37
C ASP A 203 -9.92 4.73 -25.76
N VAL A 204 -9.23 3.62 -25.57
CA VAL A 204 -7.89 3.61 -24.93
C VAL A 204 -6.82 4.27 -25.79
N PHE A 205 -7.06 4.45 -27.09
CA PHE A 205 -6.14 5.10 -28.03
C PHE A 205 -6.45 6.57 -28.28
N ALA A 206 -7.58 7.08 -27.77
CA ALA A 206 -7.85 8.50 -27.79
C ALA A 206 -6.99 9.25 -26.77
N PRO A 207 -6.63 10.51 -27.06
CA PRO A 207 -5.99 11.38 -26.09
C PRO A 207 -6.84 11.54 -24.83
N MET A 208 -6.18 11.57 -23.67
CA MET A 208 -6.87 11.75 -22.39
C MET A 208 -7.35 13.21 -22.24
N ASP A 209 -8.60 13.39 -21.88
CA ASP A 209 -9.17 14.74 -21.63
C ASP A 209 -8.85 15.19 -20.19
N ILE A 210 -7.59 15.59 -19.97
CA ILE A 210 -7.12 16.15 -18.71
C ILE A 210 -6.92 17.65 -18.91
N PRO A 211 -7.68 18.51 -18.21
CA PRO A 211 -7.65 19.97 -18.42
C PRO A 211 -6.24 20.56 -18.29
N GLU A 212 -5.45 20.10 -17.33
CA GLU A 212 -4.09 20.56 -17.07
C GLU A 212 -3.07 20.21 -18.19
N TRP A 213 -3.47 19.35 -19.11
CA TRP A 213 -2.60 18.89 -20.21
C TRP A 213 -2.89 19.59 -21.54
N GLN A 214 -4.00 20.32 -21.64
CA GLN A 214 -4.46 20.91 -22.91
C GLN A 214 -3.52 21.99 -23.46
N GLY A 215 -2.68 22.59 -22.59
CA GLY A 215 -1.76 23.68 -22.97
C GLY A 215 -0.42 23.25 -23.56
N ASP A 216 -0.08 21.95 -23.56
CA ASP A 216 1.23 21.46 -23.98
C ASP A 216 1.20 20.09 -24.65
N GLY A 217 2.37 19.47 -24.86
CA GLY A 217 2.50 18.17 -25.51
C GLY A 217 1.81 17.00 -24.81
N ARG A 218 1.50 17.11 -23.52
CA ARG A 218 0.81 16.07 -22.76
C ARG A 218 -0.62 15.83 -23.24
N ARG A 219 -1.23 16.78 -23.96
CA ARG A 219 -2.55 16.62 -24.57
C ARG A 219 -2.66 15.43 -25.53
N ALA A 220 -1.52 14.93 -26.04
CA ALA A 220 -1.47 13.80 -26.96
C ALA A 220 -1.36 12.44 -26.23
N ILE A 221 -1.14 12.42 -24.91
CA ILE A 221 -1.00 11.19 -24.13
C ILE A 221 -2.32 10.46 -24.10
N THR A 222 -2.30 9.18 -24.50
CA THR A 222 -3.45 8.30 -24.50
C THR A 222 -3.56 7.50 -23.21
N LEU A 223 -4.73 6.92 -22.93
CA LEU A 223 -4.88 5.96 -21.82
C LEU A 223 -4.00 4.73 -22.04
N SER A 224 -3.84 4.29 -23.30
CA SER A 224 -2.91 3.20 -23.66
C SER A 224 -1.46 3.52 -23.28
N ASP A 225 -0.98 4.75 -23.53
CA ASP A 225 0.38 5.17 -23.15
C ASP A 225 0.56 5.12 -21.62
N MET A 226 -0.45 5.56 -20.87
CA MET A 226 -0.44 5.50 -19.41
C MET A 226 -0.40 4.07 -18.90
N MET A 227 -1.23 3.19 -19.44
CA MET A 227 -1.30 1.78 -19.02
C MET A 227 -0.03 0.99 -19.36
N GLN A 228 0.66 1.37 -20.42
CA GLN A 228 1.92 0.75 -20.86
C GLN A 228 3.15 1.40 -20.23
N MET A 229 3.00 2.36 -19.33
CA MET A 229 4.10 3.11 -18.70
C MET A 229 4.95 3.88 -19.72
N GLN A 230 4.35 4.36 -20.83
CA GLN A 230 5.01 5.03 -21.96
C GLN A 230 4.62 6.51 -22.10
N SER A 231 3.97 7.06 -21.10
CA SER A 231 3.45 8.44 -21.14
C SER A 231 4.52 9.52 -21.29
N GLY A 232 5.77 9.20 -20.95
CA GLY A 232 6.87 10.19 -20.91
C GLY A 232 6.80 11.17 -19.75
N LEU A 233 5.85 11.01 -18.82
CA LEU A 233 5.76 11.80 -17.61
C LEU A 233 6.89 11.44 -16.64
N ALA A 234 7.47 12.46 -16.00
CA ALA A 234 8.46 12.24 -14.96
C ALA A 234 7.79 11.62 -13.72
N TRP A 235 8.38 10.54 -13.22
CA TRP A 235 7.92 9.84 -12.03
C TRP A 235 9.09 9.17 -11.31
N ASN A 236 9.21 9.40 -10.00
CA ASN A 236 10.21 8.77 -9.17
C ASN A 236 9.55 7.74 -8.24
N GLU A 237 9.92 6.47 -8.40
CA GLU A 237 9.39 5.33 -7.63
C GLU A 237 10.43 4.74 -6.65
N ASP A 238 11.35 5.55 -6.14
CA ASP A 238 12.29 5.14 -5.10
C ASP A 238 11.57 5.01 -3.75
N TYR A 239 11.30 3.77 -3.32
CA TYR A 239 10.64 3.49 -2.04
C TYR A 239 11.52 3.75 -0.81
N GLY A 240 12.82 3.90 -0.98
CA GLY A 240 13.77 4.15 0.11
C GLY A 240 13.88 5.61 0.53
N ASN A 241 13.27 6.54 -0.21
CA ASN A 241 13.50 7.97 -0.08
C ASN A 241 12.22 8.81 -0.22
N ARG A 242 12.38 10.14 -0.17
CA ARG A 242 11.33 11.09 -0.52
C ARG A 242 11.16 11.13 -2.03
N SER A 243 10.25 10.33 -2.53
CA SER A 243 9.93 10.17 -3.95
C SER A 243 8.47 10.48 -4.22
N ASP A 244 8.08 10.56 -5.49
CA ASP A 244 6.69 10.80 -5.87
C ASP A 244 5.75 9.72 -5.35
N VAL A 245 6.14 8.45 -5.46
CA VAL A 245 5.34 7.32 -4.96
C VAL A 245 5.14 7.39 -3.45
N ASN A 246 6.18 7.67 -2.67
CA ASN A 246 6.08 7.76 -1.22
C ASN A 246 5.26 8.98 -0.76
N LEU A 247 5.39 10.10 -1.45
CA LEU A 247 4.57 11.29 -1.20
C LEU A 247 3.09 11.04 -1.52
N MET A 248 2.80 10.35 -2.61
CA MET A 248 1.43 10.01 -3.00
C MET A 248 0.78 9.04 -2.00
N LEU A 249 1.50 8.00 -1.55
CA LEU A 249 0.93 6.93 -0.72
C LEU A 249 0.83 7.29 0.76
N HIS A 250 1.78 8.07 1.30
CA HIS A 250 2.01 8.15 2.74
C HIS A 250 2.04 9.58 3.31
N ARG A 251 1.92 10.60 2.47
CA ARG A 251 1.97 12.00 2.92
C ARG A 251 0.65 12.76 2.75
#